data_29b4f168c2e7da20aeb0cd5d98cfcd90
#
_entry.id   29b4f168c2e7da20aeb0cd5d98cfcd90
#
_cell.length_a   1.000
_cell.length_b   1.000
_cell.length_c   1.000
_cell.angle_alpha   90.00
_cell.angle_beta   90.00
_cell.angle_gamma   90.00
#
_symmetry.space_group_name_H-M   'P 1'
#
loop_
_entity.id
_entity.type
_entity.pdbx_description
1 polymer ?
#
loop_
_entity_poly.entity_id
_entity_poly.type
_entity_poly.pdbx_seq_one_letter_code
_entity_poly.pdbx_strand_id
1 'polypeptide(L)'
;FVAAYTGLEIRRIFIGRTKRDAILTPLTTNACGGVVGSTVGPYISDLMKQIGEMIRWGTEQQPFLMGIVVSVLMGMALTLPISSAALGIILNLSGIAAGAATIGCCAQMIGFATASLRENGIGGLLAQGIGTSMLQVPNIVRKPLIWLPPIITSAILGPISTVVLKMTNNAIGFSNVAVGNGSL
;
A
#
# COMPACT_ATOMS: atom_id res chain seq x y z
N PHE A 1 -0.27 -6.48 10.43
CA PHE A 1 -0.75 -5.19 10.96
C PHE A 1 -1.83 -5.41 12.02
N VAL A 2 -2.92 -6.15 11.72
CA VAL A 2 -3.99 -6.48 12.69
C VAL A 2 -3.43 -7.19 13.92
N ALA A 3 -2.58 -8.20 13.73
CA ALA A 3 -1.93 -8.92 14.82
C ALA A 3 -1.03 -8.02 15.70
N ALA A 4 -0.31 -7.08 15.09
CA ALA A 4 0.53 -6.14 15.83
C ALA A 4 -0.34 -5.12 16.61
N TYR A 5 -1.43 -4.64 16.01
CA TYR A 5 -2.35 -3.71 16.67
C TYR A 5 -3.04 -4.35 17.88
N THR A 6 -3.57 -5.57 17.74
CA THR A 6 -4.18 -6.31 18.85
C THR A 6 -3.17 -6.61 19.96
N GLY A 7 -1.92 -6.95 19.58
CA GLY A 7 -0.84 -7.12 20.55
C GLY A 7 -0.53 -5.83 21.33
N LEU A 8 -0.55 -4.68 20.68
CA LEU A 8 -0.34 -3.37 21.33
C LEU A 8 -1.49 -2.97 22.25
N GLU A 9 -2.75 -3.23 21.87
CA GLU A 9 -3.90 -2.94 22.73
C GLU A 9 -3.92 -3.81 23.98
N ILE A 10 -3.58 -5.10 23.85
CA ILE A 10 -3.45 -6.01 25.01
C ILE A 10 -2.30 -5.57 25.90
N ARG A 11 -1.19 -5.10 25.34
CA ARG A 11 -0.08 -4.51 26.10
C ARG A 11 -0.55 -3.33 26.97
N ARG A 12 -1.43 -2.47 26.47
CA ARG A 12 -1.94 -1.31 27.25
C ARG A 12 -2.66 -1.73 28.53
N ILE A 13 -3.29 -2.89 28.53
CA ILE A 13 -4.01 -3.43 29.70
C ILE A 13 -3.04 -3.88 30.81
N PHE A 14 -1.85 -4.34 30.42
CA PHE A 14 -0.87 -4.92 31.35
C PHE A 14 0.23 -3.95 31.80
N ILE A 15 0.41 -2.81 31.11
CA ILE A 15 1.43 -1.80 31.46
C ILE A 15 1.16 -1.23 32.86
N GLY A 16 2.18 -1.32 33.72
CA GLY A 16 2.18 -0.71 35.04
C GLY A 16 1.57 -1.55 36.17
N ARG A 17 1.12 -2.79 35.88
CA ARG A 17 0.55 -3.70 36.91
C ARG A 17 1.52 -4.74 37.45
N THR A 18 2.65 -4.98 36.80
CA THR A 18 3.56 -6.07 37.20
C THR A 18 5.03 -5.63 37.14
N LYS A 19 5.81 -5.95 38.17
CA LYS A 19 7.27 -5.67 38.25
C LYS A 19 8.12 -6.41 37.17
N ARG A 20 7.53 -7.25 36.34
CA ARG A 20 8.19 -8.07 35.27
C ARG A 20 7.69 -7.73 33.87
N ASP A 21 7.26 -6.49 33.66
CA ASP A 21 6.69 -6.02 32.38
C ASP A 21 7.62 -6.21 31.18
N ALA A 22 8.94 -6.18 31.39
CA ALA A 22 9.92 -6.33 30.33
C ALA A 22 9.92 -7.72 29.64
N ILE A 23 9.49 -8.77 30.34
CA ILE A 23 9.45 -10.14 29.82
C ILE A 23 8.02 -10.51 29.41
N LEU A 24 7.02 -10.13 30.21
CA LEU A 24 5.62 -10.45 29.94
C LEU A 24 5.08 -9.72 28.71
N THR A 25 5.51 -8.48 28.47
CA THR A 25 5.06 -7.68 27.34
C THR A 25 5.39 -8.31 25.98
N PRO A 26 6.64 -8.70 25.65
CA PRO A 26 6.94 -9.37 24.39
C PRO A 26 6.23 -10.72 24.27
N LEU A 27 6.14 -11.48 25.36
CA LEU A 27 5.51 -12.80 25.34
C LEU A 27 4.01 -12.72 25.05
N THR A 28 3.29 -11.86 25.74
CA THR A 28 1.85 -11.67 25.52
C THR A 28 1.55 -11.06 24.15
N THR A 29 2.35 -10.07 23.70
CA THR A 29 2.20 -9.47 22.38
C THR A 29 2.41 -10.49 21.27
N ASN A 30 3.44 -11.33 21.37
CA ASN A 30 3.72 -12.36 20.37
C ASN A 30 2.71 -13.51 20.42
N ALA A 31 2.29 -13.95 21.60
CA ALA A 31 1.30 -15.02 21.73
C ALA A 31 -0.06 -14.58 21.17
N CYS A 32 -0.57 -13.42 21.59
CA CYS A 32 -1.86 -12.90 21.09
C CYS A 32 -1.79 -12.51 19.64
N GLY A 33 -0.68 -11.89 19.21
CA GLY A 33 -0.43 -11.58 17.80
C GLY A 33 -0.37 -12.84 16.93
N GLY A 34 0.23 -13.93 17.43
CA GLY A 34 0.27 -15.22 16.78
C GLY A 34 -1.12 -15.85 16.59
N VAL A 35 -1.94 -15.85 17.64
CA VAL A 35 -3.31 -16.39 17.58
C VAL A 35 -4.17 -15.57 16.60
N VAL A 36 -4.14 -14.25 16.68
CA VAL A 36 -4.88 -13.39 15.75
C VAL A 36 -4.32 -13.51 14.32
N GLY A 37 -3.00 -13.60 14.17
CA GLY A 37 -2.35 -13.82 12.88
C GLY A 37 -2.74 -15.15 12.24
N SER A 38 -2.87 -16.24 13.01
CA SER A 38 -3.27 -17.54 12.49
C SER A 38 -4.77 -17.61 12.11
N THR A 39 -5.62 -16.84 12.76
CA THR A 39 -7.08 -16.81 12.46
C THR A 39 -7.42 -15.84 11.33
N VAL A 40 -6.85 -14.64 11.33
CA VAL A 40 -7.13 -13.59 10.34
C VAL A 40 -6.20 -13.67 9.13
N GLY A 41 -4.99 -14.24 9.31
CA GLY A 41 -3.98 -14.38 8.27
C GLY A 41 -4.48 -15.06 6.98
N PRO A 42 -5.18 -16.21 7.04
CA PRO A 42 -5.71 -16.88 5.85
C PRO A 42 -6.64 -16.00 5.03
N TYR A 43 -7.57 -15.27 5.67
CA TYR A 43 -8.51 -14.37 4.96
C TYR A 43 -7.79 -13.23 4.26
N ILE A 44 -6.79 -12.64 4.93
CA ILE A 44 -5.96 -11.58 4.32
C ILE A 44 -5.12 -12.16 3.18
N SER A 45 -4.58 -13.36 3.34
CA SER A 45 -3.82 -14.05 2.29
C SER A 45 -4.67 -14.32 1.04
N ASP A 46 -5.91 -14.75 1.22
CA ASP A 46 -6.81 -15.00 0.09
C ASP A 46 -7.23 -13.70 -0.62
N LEU A 47 -7.46 -12.64 0.15
CA LEU A 47 -7.66 -11.30 -0.43
C LEU A 47 -6.45 -10.85 -1.25
N MET A 48 -5.23 -11.07 -0.73
CA MET A 48 -4.00 -10.76 -1.43
C MET A 48 -3.83 -11.55 -2.72
N LYS A 49 -4.18 -12.85 -2.70
CA LYS A 49 -4.16 -13.69 -3.92
C LYS A 49 -5.12 -13.15 -4.96
N GLN A 50 -6.36 -12.79 -4.58
CA GLN A 50 -7.33 -12.23 -5.51
C GLN A 50 -6.83 -10.92 -6.13
N ILE A 51 -6.27 -10.01 -5.33
CA ILE A 51 -5.66 -8.77 -5.85
C ILE A 51 -4.50 -9.11 -6.79
N GLY A 52 -3.64 -10.07 -6.43
CA GLY A 52 -2.55 -10.54 -7.26
C GLY A 52 -3.02 -11.11 -8.60
N GLU A 53 -4.07 -11.92 -8.61
CA GLU A 53 -4.68 -12.47 -9.82
C GLU A 53 -5.28 -11.38 -10.72
N MET A 54 -5.95 -10.39 -10.14
CA MET A 54 -6.46 -9.24 -10.89
C MET A 54 -5.33 -8.44 -11.55
N ILE A 55 -4.24 -8.21 -10.84
CA ILE A 55 -3.06 -7.51 -11.39
C ILE A 55 -2.43 -8.35 -12.50
N ARG A 56 -2.26 -9.66 -12.29
CA ARG A 56 -1.73 -10.58 -13.29
C ARG A 56 -2.59 -10.59 -14.55
N TRP A 57 -3.90 -10.71 -14.39
CA TRP A 57 -4.83 -10.60 -15.51
C TRP A 57 -4.65 -9.27 -16.24
N GLY A 58 -4.49 -8.16 -15.51
CA GLY A 58 -4.23 -6.83 -16.08
C GLY A 58 -2.95 -6.79 -16.91
N THR A 59 -1.89 -7.51 -16.51
CA THR A 59 -0.61 -7.51 -17.25
C THR A 59 -0.68 -8.26 -18.58
N GLU A 60 -1.66 -9.14 -18.75
CA GLU A 60 -1.86 -9.93 -19.98
C GLU A 60 -2.69 -9.17 -21.05
N GLN A 61 -3.27 -8.01 -20.68
CA GLN A 61 -4.09 -7.20 -21.56
C GLN A 61 -3.24 -6.35 -22.53
N GLN A 62 -3.91 -5.71 -23.47
CA GLN A 62 -3.28 -4.73 -24.34
C GLN A 62 -2.63 -3.58 -23.52
N PRO A 63 -1.53 -2.98 -24.00
CA PRO A 63 -0.76 -1.98 -23.23
C PRO A 63 -1.61 -0.83 -22.67
N PHE A 64 -2.66 -0.44 -23.35
CA PHE A 64 -3.58 0.61 -22.90
C PHE A 64 -4.40 0.17 -21.68
N LEU A 65 -5.08 -0.97 -21.76
CA LEU A 65 -5.87 -1.53 -20.65
C LEU A 65 -4.97 -1.96 -19.50
N MET A 66 -3.83 -2.57 -19.80
CA MET A 66 -2.81 -2.91 -18.81
C MET A 66 -2.37 -1.65 -18.04
N GLY A 67 -2.13 -0.55 -18.73
CA GLY A 67 -1.75 0.72 -18.11
C GLY A 67 -2.79 1.20 -17.09
N ILE A 68 -4.09 1.13 -17.43
CA ILE A 68 -5.16 1.53 -16.52
C ILE A 68 -5.24 0.58 -15.32
N VAL A 69 -5.39 -0.71 -15.58
CA VAL A 69 -5.66 -1.72 -14.54
C VAL A 69 -4.49 -1.81 -13.55
N VAL A 70 -3.28 -1.96 -14.07
CA VAL A 70 -2.09 -2.14 -13.23
C VAL A 70 -1.78 -0.86 -12.43
N SER A 71 -1.86 0.34 -13.05
CA SER A 71 -1.58 1.58 -12.34
C SER A 71 -2.60 1.85 -11.22
N VAL A 72 -3.89 1.60 -11.46
CA VAL A 72 -4.94 1.79 -10.44
C VAL A 72 -4.78 0.77 -9.32
N LEU A 73 -4.69 -0.52 -9.63
CA LEU A 73 -4.61 -1.57 -8.61
C LEU A 73 -3.35 -1.46 -7.76
N MET A 74 -2.19 -1.22 -8.37
CA MET A 74 -0.93 -1.07 -7.63
C MET A 74 -0.89 0.23 -6.83
N GLY A 75 -1.45 1.31 -7.38
CA GLY A 75 -1.61 2.56 -6.64
C GLY A 75 -2.53 2.41 -5.43
N MET A 76 -3.65 1.72 -5.58
CA MET A 76 -4.56 1.40 -4.46
C MET A 76 -3.88 0.49 -3.44
N ALA A 77 -3.14 -0.53 -3.87
CA ALA A 77 -2.39 -1.43 -3.00
C ALA A 77 -1.34 -0.68 -2.15
N LEU A 78 -0.68 0.35 -2.71
CA LEU A 78 0.25 1.21 -1.98
C LEU A 78 -0.44 1.97 -0.84
N THR A 79 -1.67 2.43 -1.05
CA THR A 79 -2.41 3.20 -0.05
C THR A 79 -2.95 2.30 1.07
N LEU A 80 -3.30 1.06 0.75
CA LEU A 80 -3.72 0.08 1.74
C LEU A 80 -2.54 -0.39 2.61
N PRO A 81 -2.78 -0.89 3.83
CA PRO A 81 -1.74 -1.44 4.68
C PRO A 81 -1.23 -2.81 4.17
N ILE A 82 -0.85 -2.83 2.91
CA ILE A 82 -0.37 -3.98 2.14
C ILE A 82 1.01 -3.63 1.60
N SER A 83 1.93 -4.57 1.58
CA SER A 83 3.23 -4.36 0.95
C SER A 83 3.12 -4.42 -0.56
N SER A 84 2.96 -3.26 -1.22
CA SER A 84 2.96 -3.15 -2.68
C SER A 84 4.30 -3.59 -3.29
N ALA A 85 5.41 -3.38 -2.58
CA ALA A 85 6.72 -3.88 -2.97
C ALA A 85 6.76 -5.41 -3.03
N ALA A 86 6.21 -6.09 -2.01
CA ALA A 86 6.11 -7.54 -2.00
C ALA A 86 5.23 -8.06 -3.13
N LEU A 87 4.10 -7.39 -3.43
CA LEU A 87 3.25 -7.73 -4.57
C LEU A 87 4.03 -7.60 -5.89
N GLY A 88 4.77 -6.53 -6.10
CA GLY A 88 5.57 -6.34 -7.30
C GLY A 88 6.62 -7.44 -7.51
N ILE A 89 7.27 -7.88 -6.44
CA ILE A 89 8.27 -8.95 -6.47
C ILE A 89 7.59 -10.32 -6.70
N ILE A 90 6.52 -10.63 -5.98
CA ILE A 90 5.80 -11.92 -6.10
C ILE A 90 5.22 -12.09 -7.50
N LEU A 91 4.66 -11.03 -8.06
CA LEU A 91 4.10 -11.03 -9.42
C LEU A 91 5.18 -10.90 -10.51
N ASN A 92 6.44 -10.75 -10.11
CA ASN A 92 7.58 -10.52 -11.01
C ASN A 92 7.28 -9.45 -12.07
N LEU A 93 6.71 -8.32 -11.62
CA LEU A 93 6.36 -7.23 -12.51
C LEU A 93 7.63 -6.69 -13.18
N SER A 94 7.63 -6.70 -14.50
CA SER A 94 8.76 -6.27 -15.31
C SER A 94 8.30 -5.51 -16.55
N GLY A 95 9.24 -4.82 -17.19
CA GLY A 95 8.97 -4.06 -18.41
C GLY A 95 7.93 -2.96 -18.22
N ILE A 96 7.00 -2.86 -19.15
CA ILE A 96 5.97 -1.81 -19.23
C ILE A 96 4.97 -1.92 -18.07
N ALA A 97 4.65 -3.14 -17.61
CA ALA A 97 3.75 -3.37 -16.49
C ALA A 97 4.32 -2.79 -15.18
N ALA A 98 5.63 -2.97 -14.92
CA ALA A 98 6.29 -2.34 -13.77
C ALA A 98 6.34 -0.82 -13.89
N GLY A 99 6.48 -0.29 -15.11
CA GLY A 99 6.36 1.16 -15.38
C GLY A 99 4.98 1.70 -15.03
N ALA A 100 3.91 1.02 -15.45
CA ALA A 100 2.53 1.36 -15.09
C ALA A 100 2.29 1.32 -13.58
N ALA A 101 2.81 0.30 -12.89
CA ALA A 101 2.71 0.17 -11.44
C ALA A 101 3.40 1.35 -10.72
N THR A 102 4.60 1.73 -11.17
CA THR A 102 5.36 2.86 -10.62
C THR A 102 4.58 4.17 -10.74
N ILE A 103 4.03 4.45 -11.92
CA ILE A 103 3.22 5.65 -12.15
C ILE A 103 1.96 5.65 -11.29
N GLY A 104 1.29 4.50 -11.15
CA GLY A 104 0.13 4.36 -10.28
C GLY A 104 0.44 4.71 -8.82
N CYS A 105 1.56 4.21 -8.30
CA CYS A 105 2.04 4.52 -6.95
C CYS A 105 2.34 6.02 -6.79
N CYS A 106 3.08 6.62 -7.73
CA CYS A 106 3.39 8.06 -7.70
C CYS A 106 2.11 8.92 -7.78
N ALA A 107 1.16 8.56 -8.62
CA ALA A 107 -0.11 9.28 -8.78
C ALA A 107 -0.92 9.27 -7.48
N GLN A 108 -0.97 8.15 -6.77
CA GLN A 108 -1.65 8.04 -5.47
C GLN A 108 -0.98 8.94 -4.43
N MET A 109 0.35 8.90 -4.34
CA MET A 109 1.09 9.71 -3.36
C MET A 109 0.90 11.20 -3.60
N ILE A 110 1.16 11.66 -4.83
CA ILE A 110 1.03 13.08 -5.18
C ILE A 110 -0.43 13.53 -5.08
N GLY A 111 -1.37 12.68 -5.49
CA GLY A 111 -2.81 12.96 -5.38
C GLY A 111 -3.25 13.19 -3.93
N PHE A 112 -2.82 12.35 -3.00
CA PHE A 112 -3.11 12.57 -1.58
C PHE A 112 -2.31 13.70 -0.96
N ALA A 113 -1.06 13.90 -1.39
CA ALA A 113 -0.24 15.02 -0.94
C ALA A 113 -0.89 16.36 -1.30
N THR A 114 -1.36 16.52 -2.53
CA THR A 114 -2.05 17.73 -2.98
C THR A 114 -3.39 17.92 -2.30
N ALA A 115 -4.17 16.84 -2.10
CA ALA A 115 -5.41 16.90 -1.34
C ALA A 115 -5.19 17.32 0.11
N SER A 116 -4.10 16.83 0.74
CA SER A 116 -3.75 17.16 2.12
C SER A 116 -3.19 18.58 2.30
N LEU A 117 -2.64 19.19 1.24
CA LEU A 117 -2.03 20.52 1.30
C LEU A 117 -2.99 21.59 1.85
N ARG A 118 -4.26 21.50 1.46
CA ARG A 118 -5.28 22.48 1.83
C ARG A 118 -5.61 22.45 3.33
N GLU A 119 -5.54 21.28 3.97
CA GLU A 119 -5.93 21.10 5.37
C GLU A 119 -4.71 21.07 6.30
N ASN A 120 -3.62 20.45 5.87
CA ASN A 120 -2.43 20.20 6.69
C ASN A 120 -1.19 21.01 6.26
N GLY A 121 -1.34 21.89 5.28
CA GLY A 121 -0.25 22.73 4.77
C GLY A 121 0.91 21.93 4.18
N ILE A 122 2.09 22.55 4.17
CA ILE A 122 3.32 21.96 3.58
C ILE A 122 3.75 20.68 4.31
N GLY A 123 3.53 20.61 5.64
CA GLY A 123 3.84 19.40 6.42
C GLY A 123 3.05 18.18 5.93
N GLY A 124 1.76 18.33 5.65
CA GLY A 124 0.92 17.28 5.09
C GLY A 124 1.32 16.88 3.67
N LEU A 125 1.72 17.86 2.85
CA LEU A 125 2.24 17.60 1.51
C LEU A 125 3.50 16.74 1.55
N LEU A 126 4.48 17.10 2.38
CA LEU A 126 5.74 16.37 2.52
C LEU A 126 5.53 14.98 3.14
N ALA A 127 4.71 14.88 4.16
CA ALA A 127 4.44 13.61 4.84
C ALA A 127 3.80 12.58 3.90
N GLN A 128 2.95 13.00 2.98
CA GLN A 128 2.27 12.10 2.05
C GLN A 128 2.96 11.98 0.69
N GLY A 129 3.59 13.05 0.21
CA GLY A 129 4.28 13.06 -1.06
C GLY A 129 5.64 12.38 -1.04
N ILE A 130 6.36 12.45 0.08
CA ILE A 130 7.68 11.83 0.28
C ILE A 130 7.59 10.65 1.25
N GLY A 131 6.74 10.75 2.27
CA GLY A 131 6.54 9.69 3.25
C GLY A 131 5.63 8.58 2.75
N THR A 132 4.35 8.60 3.12
CA THR A 132 3.42 7.53 2.74
C THR A 132 1.98 8.01 2.59
N SER A 133 1.29 7.47 1.57
CA SER A 133 -0.15 7.66 1.38
C SER A 133 -1.02 6.87 2.38
N MET A 134 -0.43 5.92 3.12
CA MET A 134 -1.14 5.13 4.15
C MET A 134 -1.72 6.00 5.27
N LEU A 135 -1.20 7.21 5.49
CA LEU A 135 -1.74 8.16 6.46
C LEU A 135 -3.21 8.54 6.17
N GLN A 136 -3.66 8.36 4.92
CA GLN A 136 -5.05 8.65 4.53
C GLN A 136 -6.02 7.49 4.75
N VAL A 137 -5.57 6.30 5.11
CA VAL A 137 -6.43 5.13 5.34
C VAL A 137 -7.59 5.43 6.30
N PRO A 138 -7.39 6.07 7.46
CA PRO A 138 -8.50 6.41 8.35
C PRO A 138 -9.54 7.35 7.72
N ASN A 139 -9.08 8.28 6.87
CA ASN A 139 -9.95 9.21 6.18
C ASN A 139 -10.71 8.53 5.02
N ILE A 140 -10.05 7.62 4.31
CA ILE A 140 -10.66 6.81 3.24
C ILE A 140 -11.77 5.92 3.81
N VAL A 141 -11.53 5.28 4.96
CA VAL A 141 -12.56 4.45 5.62
C VAL A 141 -13.79 5.27 6.02
N ARG A 142 -13.59 6.52 6.46
CA ARG A 142 -14.70 7.42 6.82
C ARG A 142 -15.42 8.00 5.61
N LYS A 143 -14.67 8.36 4.56
CA LYS A 143 -15.18 8.99 3.33
C LYS A 143 -14.44 8.43 2.10
N PRO A 144 -14.91 7.32 1.52
CA PRO A 144 -14.22 6.66 0.40
C PRO A 144 -14.09 7.53 -0.85
N LEU A 145 -14.91 8.56 -1.00
CA LEU A 145 -14.81 9.51 -2.11
C LEU A 145 -13.48 10.25 -2.19
N ILE A 146 -12.73 10.35 -1.09
CA ILE A 146 -11.39 10.97 -1.07
C ILE A 146 -10.41 10.17 -1.94
N TRP A 147 -10.67 8.88 -2.16
CA TRP A 147 -9.82 8.02 -2.99
C TRP A 147 -10.01 8.23 -4.49
N LEU A 148 -11.16 8.79 -4.88
CA LEU A 148 -11.54 8.93 -6.29
C LEU A 148 -10.56 9.77 -7.13
N PRO A 149 -10.14 10.98 -6.71
CA PRO A 149 -9.22 11.80 -7.49
C PRO A 149 -7.87 11.12 -7.79
N PRO A 150 -7.15 10.52 -6.81
CA PRO A 150 -5.93 9.75 -7.09
C PRO A 150 -6.17 8.56 -8.03
N ILE A 151 -7.30 7.84 -7.91
CA ILE A 151 -7.65 6.72 -8.79
C ILE A 151 -7.82 7.20 -10.23
N ILE A 152 -8.55 8.28 -10.46
CA ILE A 152 -8.74 8.86 -11.79
C ILE A 152 -7.40 9.29 -12.37
N THR A 153 -6.56 9.94 -11.58
CA THR A 153 -5.21 10.35 -12.00
C THR A 153 -4.36 9.14 -12.40
N SER A 154 -4.39 8.06 -11.61
CA SER A 154 -3.69 6.81 -11.94
C SER A 154 -4.22 6.19 -13.23
N ALA A 155 -5.55 6.19 -13.45
CA ALA A 155 -6.18 5.65 -14.64
C ALA A 155 -5.83 6.43 -15.92
N ILE A 156 -5.58 7.73 -15.82
CA ILE A 156 -5.17 8.58 -16.95
C ILE A 156 -3.66 8.44 -17.21
N LEU A 157 -2.85 8.52 -16.17
CA LEU A 157 -1.39 8.48 -16.30
C LEU A 157 -0.86 7.08 -16.65
N GLY A 158 -1.57 6.01 -16.25
CA GLY A 158 -1.20 4.64 -16.60
C GLY A 158 -1.03 4.41 -18.10
N PRO A 159 -2.05 4.65 -18.93
CA PRO A 159 -1.94 4.53 -20.38
C PRO A 159 -0.89 5.45 -21.00
N ILE A 160 -0.73 6.65 -20.48
CA ILE A 160 0.31 7.57 -20.94
C ILE A 160 1.69 6.95 -20.71
N SER A 161 1.92 6.35 -19.56
CA SER A 161 3.16 5.65 -19.24
C SER A 161 3.42 4.46 -20.18
N THR A 162 2.39 3.66 -20.46
CA THR A 162 2.55 2.41 -21.21
C THR A 162 2.58 2.61 -22.73
N VAL A 163 1.76 3.51 -23.27
CA VAL A 163 1.57 3.70 -24.72
C VAL A 163 2.47 4.81 -25.25
N VAL A 164 2.50 5.97 -24.57
CA VAL A 164 3.21 7.15 -25.05
C VAL A 164 4.68 7.11 -24.64
N LEU A 165 4.95 6.97 -23.34
CA LEU A 165 6.30 7.03 -22.80
C LEU A 165 7.02 5.68 -22.84
N LYS A 166 6.28 4.57 -22.97
CA LYS A 166 6.81 3.19 -22.91
C LYS A 166 7.78 3.00 -21.74
N MET A 167 7.41 3.55 -20.58
CA MET A 167 8.23 3.47 -19.38
C MET A 167 8.39 2.02 -18.98
N THR A 168 9.64 1.58 -18.87
CA THR A 168 9.98 0.25 -18.41
C THR A 168 10.65 0.33 -17.05
N ASN A 169 10.31 -0.60 -16.17
CA ASN A 169 10.96 -0.78 -14.89
C ASN A 169 11.12 -2.29 -14.62
N ASN A 170 11.83 -2.65 -13.58
CA ASN A 170 11.93 -4.04 -13.12
C ASN A 170 11.34 -4.18 -11.72
N ALA A 171 11.15 -5.41 -11.26
CA ALA A 171 10.56 -5.68 -9.95
C ALA A 171 11.36 -5.02 -8.79
N ILE A 172 12.69 -4.97 -8.91
CA ILE A 172 13.57 -4.34 -7.93
C ILE A 172 13.43 -2.82 -7.97
N GLY A 173 13.44 -2.21 -9.15
CA GLY A 173 13.25 -0.77 -9.32
C GLY A 173 11.88 -0.30 -8.82
N PHE A 174 10.83 -1.07 -9.14
CA PHE A 174 9.50 -0.82 -8.60
C PHE A 174 9.48 -0.95 -7.07
N SER A 175 10.10 -2.00 -6.51
CA SER A 175 10.15 -2.19 -5.06
C SER A 175 10.88 -1.05 -4.35
N ASN A 176 11.97 -0.53 -4.94
CA ASN A 176 12.68 0.63 -4.39
C ASN A 176 11.80 1.88 -4.33
N VAL A 177 10.98 2.14 -5.35
CA VAL A 177 10.00 3.23 -5.33
C VAL A 177 8.93 2.98 -4.27
N ALA A 178 8.40 1.78 -4.21
CA ALA A 178 7.35 1.43 -3.25
C ALA A 178 7.85 1.39 -1.79
N VAL A 179 9.11 0.98 -1.56
CA VAL A 179 9.75 0.96 -0.24
C VAL A 179 10.21 2.35 0.18
N GLY A 180 10.78 3.14 -0.73
CA GLY A 180 11.14 4.53 -0.45
C GLY A 180 9.95 5.37 0.03
N ASN A 181 8.76 4.91 -0.29
CA ASN A 181 7.49 5.55 0.04
C ASN A 181 6.79 5.02 1.29
N GLY A 182 7.24 3.97 1.92
CA GLY A 182 6.46 3.34 2.99
C GLY A 182 7.24 2.66 4.11
N SER A 183 8.56 2.67 4.07
CA SER A 183 9.39 1.94 5.02
C SER A 183 10.30 2.83 5.88
N LEU A 184 10.03 4.12 5.98
CA LEU A 184 10.62 4.98 7.00
C LEU A 184 9.73 5.06 8.22
#